data_bc8fb9e5f07ad7284a7bbed6f12d0051
#
_entry.id   bc8fb9e5f07ad7284a7bbed6f12d0051
#
_cell.length_a   1.000
_cell.length_b   1.000
_cell.length_c   1.000
_cell.angle_alpha   90.00
_cell.angle_beta   90.00
_cell.angle_gamma   90.00
#
_symmetry.space_group_name_H-M   'P 1'
#
loop_
_entity.id
_entity.type
_entity.pdbx_description
1 polymer ?
#
loop_
_entity_poly.entity_id
_entity_poly.type
_entity_poly.pdbx_seq_one_letter_code
_entity_poly.pdbx_strand_id
1 'polypeptide(L)'
;MRVERCYFCSSPVYPGHGIQFVRNDCKIFRFCRSKCKKMFIRKKNPRKLKWTKGFRKAAGKELTVDSAFEFEKRRNVPVQYNRELWQETIEAMKKVSDIRKKREACFISQRLKKGKVLQKEQDLKEVQRDLCLIRSIAATSKTKTKQEEMKTETMEEDQPEKLIEEN
;
A
#
# COMPACT_ATOMS: atom_id res chain seq x y z
N MET A 1 20.91 3.78 -25.71
CA MET A 1 20.19 2.48 -25.68
C MET A 1 18.70 2.72 -25.58
N ARG A 2 17.87 1.93 -26.28
CA ARG A 2 16.42 2.08 -26.25
C ARG A 2 15.82 1.07 -25.30
N VAL A 3 15.05 1.54 -24.30
CA VAL A 3 14.30 0.69 -23.37
C VAL A 3 12.88 0.52 -23.92
N GLU A 4 12.50 -0.72 -24.17
CA GLU A 4 11.18 -1.07 -24.71
C GLU A 4 10.20 -1.34 -23.56
N ARG A 5 8.90 -1.38 -23.88
CA ARG A 5 7.85 -1.73 -22.90
C ARG A 5 7.27 -3.10 -23.20
N CYS A 6 7.06 -3.88 -22.15
CA CYS A 6 6.40 -5.18 -22.27
C CYS A 6 4.96 -5.01 -22.78
N TYR A 7 4.61 -5.73 -23.84
CA TYR A 7 3.28 -5.67 -24.43
C TYR A 7 2.16 -6.08 -23.46
N PHE A 8 2.46 -7.00 -22.55
CA PHE A 8 1.45 -7.54 -21.63
C PHE A 8 1.29 -6.73 -20.34
N CYS A 9 2.38 -6.50 -19.61
CA CYS A 9 2.32 -5.83 -18.29
C CYS A 9 2.78 -4.38 -18.30
N SER A 10 3.29 -3.88 -19.44
CA SER A 10 3.85 -2.53 -19.60
C SER A 10 5.09 -2.21 -18.76
N SER A 11 5.73 -3.22 -18.15
CA SER A 11 7.02 -3.06 -17.48
C SER A 11 8.14 -2.77 -18.49
N PRO A 12 9.21 -2.07 -18.08
CA PRO A 12 10.35 -1.84 -18.96
C PRO A 12 11.05 -3.17 -19.32
N VAL A 13 11.49 -3.27 -20.55
CA VAL A 13 12.31 -4.38 -21.06
C VAL A 13 13.67 -3.79 -21.39
N TYR A 14 14.65 -4.14 -20.58
CA TYR A 14 16.02 -3.65 -20.77
C TYR A 14 16.75 -4.47 -21.85
N PRO A 15 17.76 -3.89 -22.51
CA PRO A 15 18.58 -4.62 -23.47
C PRO A 15 19.21 -5.88 -22.83
N GLY A 16 19.22 -6.99 -23.56
CA GLY A 16 19.71 -8.28 -23.05
C GLY A 16 18.72 -9.07 -22.20
N HIS A 17 17.58 -8.48 -21.81
CA HIS A 17 16.52 -9.14 -21.05
C HIS A 17 15.22 -9.21 -21.85
N GLY A 18 14.40 -10.18 -21.52
CA GLY A 18 13.10 -10.34 -22.12
C GLY A 18 13.05 -11.36 -23.25
N ILE A 19 11.88 -11.48 -23.84
CA ILE A 19 11.58 -12.44 -24.90
C ILE A 19 10.86 -11.68 -26.02
N GLN A 20 11.29 -11.88 -27.24
CA GLN A 20 10.63 -11.38 -28.43
C GLN A 20 9.87 -12.53 -29.10
N PHE A 21 8.64 -12.25 -29.49
CA PHE A 21 7.78 -13.17 -30.22
C PHE A 21 7.26 -12.49 -31.50
N VAL A 22 7.46 -13.14 -32.62
CA VAL A 22 6.94 -12.68 -33.90
C VAL A 22 5.77 -13.57 -34.28
N ARG A 23 4.62 -12.95 -34.54
CA ARG A 23 3.42 -13.65 -35.00
C ARG A 23 3.47 -13.81 -36.53
N ASN A 24 2.65 -14.69 -37.10
CA ASN A 24 2.62 -14.96 -38.54
C ASN A 24 2.29 -13.71 -39.41
N ASP A 25 1.65 -12.73 -38.83
CA ASP A 25 1.37 -11.41 -39.45
C ASP A 25 2.56 -10.43 -39.35
N CYS A 26 3.78 -10.93 -39.05
CA CYS A 26 5.01 -10.16 -38.92
C CYS A 26 5.01 -9.12 -37.79
N LYS A 27 3.99 -9.13 -36.91
CA LYS A 27 3.95 -8.25 -35.73
C LYS A 27 4.87 -8.76 -34.62
N ILE A 28 5.71 -7.86 -34.12
CA ILE A 28 6.68 -8.14 -33.07
C ILE A 28 6.09 -7.78 -31.73
N PHE A 29 6.08 -8.76 -30.82
CA PHE A 29 5.66 -8.59 -29.42
C PHE A 29 6.83 -8.81 -28.48
N ARG A 30 7.10 -7.83 -27.62
CA ARG A 30 8.19 -7.90 -26.64
C ARG A 30 7.63 -8.11 -25.25
N PHE A 31 8.21 -9.06 -24.53
CA PHE A 31 7.80 -9.42 -23.17
C PHE A 31 8.99 -9.34 -22.22
N CYS A 32 8.75 -8.83 -21.00
CA CYS A 32 9.79 -8.74 -19.99
C CYS A 32 10.20 -10.11 -19.41
N ARG A 33 9.26 -11.07 -19.37
CA ARG A 33 9.47 -12.41 -18.78
C ARG A 33 8.62 -13.47 -19.46
N SER A 34 8.97 -14.74 -19.26
CA SER A 34 8.22 -15.91 -19.75
C SER A 34 6.76 -15.93 -19.26
N LYS A 35 6.47 -15.44 -18.04
CA LYS A 35 5.13 -15.28 -17.48
C LYS A 35 4.24 -14.45 -18.41
N CYS A 36 4.73 -13.31 -18.88
CA CYS A 36 3.99 -12.42 -19.78
C CYS A 36 3.72 -13.09 -21.14
N LYS A 37 4.73 -13.77 -21.72
CA LYS A 37 4.58 -14.55 -22.97
C LYS A 37 3.52 -15.67 -22.82
N LYS A 38 3.60 -16.46 -21.74
CA LYS A 38 2.62 -17.54 -21.46
C LYS A 38 1.19 -17.01 -21.35
N MET A 39 1.00 -15.88 -20.65
CA MET A 39 -0.33 -15.28 -20.50
C MET A 39 -0.86 -14.72 -21.83
N PHE A 40 0.02 -14.17 -22.66
CA PHE A 40 -0.34 -13.71 -24.00
C PHE A 40 -0.78 -14.88 -24.89
N ILE A 41 -0.02 -15.97 -24.95
CA ILE A 41 -0.38 -17.17 -25.72
C ILE A 41 -1.71 -17.76 -25.23
N ARG A 42 -1.96 -17.77 -23.91
CA ARG A 42 -3.22 -18.20 -23.30
C ARG A 42 -4.38 -17.22 -23.51
N LYS A 43 -4.20 -16.17 -24.31
CA LYS A 43 -5.21 -15.14 -24.62
C LYS A 43 -5.82 -14.48 -23.38
N LYS A 44 -5.07 -14.38 -22.26
CA LYS A 44 -5.53 -13.68 -21.06
C LYS A 44 -5.53 -12.18 -21.28
N ASN A 45 -6.61 -11.51 -20.83
CA ASN A 45 -6.73 -10.07 -20.96
C ASN A 45 -5.90 -9.35 -19.89
N PRO A 46 -4.94 -8.47 -20.26
CA PRO A 46 -4.14 -7.71 -19.30
C PRO A 46 -4.97 -6.83 -18.36
N ARG A 47 -6.11 -6.30 -18.80
CA ARG A 47 -6.99 -5.45 -17.98
C ARG A 47 -7.73 -6.21 -16.87
N LYS A 48 -7.82 -7.53 -16.94
CA LYS A 48 -8.45 -8.37 -15.89
C LYS A 48 -7.45 -8.88 -14.86
N LEU A 49 -6.15 -8.80 -15.14
CA LEU A 49 -5.11 -9.32 -14.24
C LEU A 49 -4.60 -8.22 -13.30
N LYS A 50 -4.84 -8.40 -12.00
CA LYS A 50 -4.61 -7.37 -10.94
C LYS A 50 -3.20 -6.79 -10.88
N TRP A 51 -2.18 -7.53 -11.33
CA TRP A 51 -0.77 -7.13 -11.28
C TRP A 51 -0.29 -6.31 -12.49
N THR A 52 -1.06 -6.25 -13.56
CA THR A 52 -0.68 -5.48 -14.76
C THR A 52 -0.95 -3.99 -14.60
N LYS A 53 -0.17 -3.16 -15.28
CA LYS A 53 -0.44 -1.71 -15.32
C LYS A 53 -1.77 -1.38 -15.97
N GLY A 54 -2.21 -2.18 -16.96
CA GLY A 54 -3.51 -2.03 -17.58
C GLY A 54 -4.67 -2.15 -16.59
N PHE A 55 -4.62 -3.14 -15.70
CA PHE A 55 -5.60 -3.28 -14.62
C PHE A 55 -5.50 -2.16 -13.59
N ARG A 56 -4.28 -1.85 -13.13
CA ARG A 56 -4.06 -0.82 -12.11
C ARG A 56 -4.57 0.55 -12.54
N LYS A 57 -4.34 0.91 -13.80
CA LYS A 57 -4.89 2.15 -14.40
C LYS A 57 -6.42 2.12 -14.46
N ALA A 58 -7.00 1.04 -14.95
CA ALA A 58 -8.46 0.90 -15.04
C ALA A 58 -9.14 0.92 -13.69
N ALA A 59 -8.49 0.36 -12.65
CA ALA A 59 -9.00 0.32 -11.28
C ALA A 59 -8.64 1.57 -10.44
N GLY A 60 -8.06 2.61 -11.04
CA GLY A 60 -7.69 3.85 -10.32
C GLY A 60 -6.64 3.65 -9.22
N LYS A 61 -5.79 2.63 -9.34
CA LYS A 61 -4.75 2.32 -8.32
C LYS A 61 -3.41 3.01 -8.58
N GLU A 62 -3.26 3.65 -9.71
CA GLU A 62 -2.09 4.44 -10.10
C GLU A 62 -2.49 5.87 -10.42
N LEU A 63 -1.62 6.81 -10.12
CA LEU A 63 -1.75 8.19 -10.59
C LEU A 63 -1.51 8.19 -12.12
N THR A 64 -2.54 8.51 -12.89
CA THR A 64 -2.51 8.43 -14.36
C THR A 64 -2.41 9.79 -15.02
N VAL A 65 -2.92 10.83 -14.38
CA VAL A 65 -2.94 12.20 -14.89
C VAL A 65 -2.18 13.08 -13.93
N ASP A 66 -1.02 13.56 -14.36
CA ASP A 66 -0.22 14.54 -13.62
C ASP A 66 0.58 15.37 -14.64
N SER A 67 0.77 16.66 -14.36
CA SER A 67 1.61 17.56 -15.14
C SER A 67 3.08 17.12 -15.21
N ALA A 68 3.56 16.38 -14.21
CA ALA A 68 4.90 15.79 -14.22
C ALA A 68 5.13 14.83 -15.40
N PHE A 69 4.09 14.14 -15.89
CA PHE A 69 4.21 13.23 -17.03
C PHE A 69 4.36 13.95 -18.36
N GLU A 70 3.88 15.19 -18.48
CA GLU A 70 4.08 16.00 -19.68
C GLU A 70 5.54 16.46 -19.79
N PHE A 71 6.18 16.73 -18.66
CA PHE A 71 7.61 17.06 -18.63
C PHE A 71 8.48 15.87 -19.07
N GLU A 72 8.11 14.66 -18.68
CA GLU A 72 8.80 13.41 -19.06
C GLU A 72 8.55 12.98 -20.51
N LYS A 73 7.63 13.63 -21.20
CA LYS A 73 7.28 13.28 -22.60
C LYS A 73 8.46 13.54 -23.53
N ARG A 74 8.85 12.50 -24.27
CA ARG A 74 9.91 12.62 -25.26
C ARG A 74 9.48 13.55 -26.40
N ARG A 75 10.24 14.61 -26.60
CA ARG A 75 10.08 15.54 -27.71
C ARG A 75 11.11 15.22 -28.79
N ASN A 76 10.69 15.23 -30.05
CA ASN A 76 11.56 14.95 -31.20
C ASN A 76 12.05 16.23 -31.89
N VAL A 77 11.87 17.37 -31.25
CA VAL A 77 12.38 18.65 -31.78
C VAL A 77 13.87 18.75 -31.48
N PRO A 78 14.74 18.89 -32.50
CA PRO A 78 16.16 19.09 -32.25
C PRO A 78 16.39 20.48 -31.63
N VAL A 79 17.16 20.52 -30.57
CA VAL A 79 17.55 21.75 -29.88
C VAL A 79 19.07 21.88 -29.95
N GLN A 80 19.56 23.07 -30.31
CA GLN A 80 20.98 23.36 -30.30
C GLN A 80 21.53 23.19 -28.87
N TYR A 81 22.73 22.64 -28.76
CA TYR A 81 23.38 22.49 -27.47
C TYR A 81 23.68 23.83 -26.82
N ASN A 82 23.18 24.03 -25.61
CA ASN A 82 23.52 25.15 -24.72
C ASN A 82 23.77 24.56 -23.33
N ARG A 83 24.95 24.85 -22.75
CA ARG A 83 25.37 24.31 -21.46
C ARG A 83 24.46 24.79 -20.31
N GLU A 84 24.08 26.03 -20.30
CA GLU A 84 23.20 26.63 -19.29
C GLU A 84 21.83 25.99 -19.31
N LEU A 85 21.22 25.83 -20.48
CA LEU A 85 19.95 25.14 -20.68
C LEU A 85 20.01 23.70 -20.15
N TRP A 86 21.11 22.98 -20.39
CA TRP A 86 21.27 21.61 -19.89
C TRP A 86 21.43 21.56 -18.37
N GLN A 87 22.11 22.50 -17.76
CA GLN A 87 22.19 22.59 -16.29
C GLN A 87 20.82 22.86 -15.68
N GLU A 88 20.07 23.82 -16.19
CA GLU A 88 18.70 24.10 -15.76
C GLU A 88 17.77 22.90 -15.96
N THR A 89 17.88 22.17 -17.08
CA THR A 89 17.07 20.97 -17.31
C THR A 89 17.37 19.88 -16.30
N ILE A 90 18.63 19.68 -15.90
CA ILE A 90 19.01 18.68 -14.88
C ILE A 90 18.43 19.06 -13.51
N GLU A 91 18.48 20.34 -13.15
CA GLU A 91 17.86 20.81 -11.89
C GLU A 91 16.34 20.66 -11.92
N ALA A 92 15.72 21.04 -13.04
CA ALA A 92 14.29 20.86 -13.25
C ALA A 92 13.89 19.36 -13.16
N MET A 93 14.67 18.45 -13.74
CA MET A 93 14.43 17.00 -13.63
C MET A 93 14.44 16.53 -12.19
N LYS A 94 15.37 16.99 -11.36
CA LYS A 94 15.44 16.65 -9.93
C LYS A 94 14.17 17.13 -9.21
N LYS A 95 13.80 18.40 -9.38
CA LYS A 95 12.60 19.00 -8.77
C LYS A 95 11.32 18.28 -9.19
N VAL A 96 11.16 18.01 -10.49
CA VAL A 96 9.98 17.29 -11.03
C VAL A 96 9.90 15.87 -10.49
N SER A 97 11.04 15.16 -10.39
CA SER A 97 11.10 13.82 -9.81
C SER A 97 10.63 13.80 -8.35
N ASP A 98 11.05 14.78 -7.55
CA ASP A 98 10.67 14.88 -6.14
C ASP A 98 9.19 15.25 -5.96
N ILE A 99 8.68 16.17 -6.76
CA ILE A 99 7.26 16.53 -6.80
C ILE A 99 6.42 15.32 -7.17
N ARG A 100 6.82 14.58 -8.20
CA ARG A 100 6.15 13.35 -8.63
C ARG A 100 6.08 12.31 -7.51
N LYS A 101 7.22 12.04 -6.84
CA LYS A 101 7.28 11.10 -5.71
C LYS A 101 6.34 11.51 -4.58
N LYS A 102 6.31 12.79 -4.23
CA LYS A 102 5.41 13.34 -3.20
C LYS A 102 3.94 13.17 -3.59
N ARG A 103 3.56 13.47 -4.83
CA ARG A 103 2.19 13.30 -5.34
C ARG A 103 1.76 11.84 -5.39
N GLU A 104 2.62 10.94 -5.87
CA GLU A 104 2.36 9.50 -5.87
C GLU A 104 2.16 8.97 -4.45
N ALA A 105 3.02 9.35 -3.50
CA ALA A 105 2.90 8.95 -2.09
C ALA A 105 1.61 9.49 -1.46
N CYS A 106 1.25 10.74 -1.70
CA CYS A 106 0.01 11.34 -1.24
C CYS A 106 -1.22 10.61 -1.80
N PHE A 107 -1.23 10.33 -3.10
CA PHE A 107 -2.31 9.59 -3.76
C PHE A 107 -2.49 8.18 -3.17
N ILE A 108 -1.40 7.46 -2.95
CA ILE A 108 -1.43 6.12 -2.33
C ILE A 108 -1.94 6.20 -0.90
N SER A 109 -1.45 7.17 -0.11
CA SER A 109 -1.87 7.37 1.27
C SER A 109 -3.36 7.67 1.38
N GLN A 110 -3.89 8.59 0.56
CA GLN A 110 -5.31 8.94 0.53
C GLN A 110 -6.19 7.73 0.14
N ARG A 111 -5.76 6.96 -0.85
CA ARG A 111 -6.48 5.75 -1.26
C ARG A 111 -6.52 4.70 -0.15
N LEU A 112 -5.40 4.48 0.54
CA LEU A 112 -5.31 3.49 1.63
C LEU A 112 -6.04 3.96 2.90
N LYS A 113 -6.12 5.27 3.16
CA LYS A 113 -6.86 5.83 4.30
C LYS A 113 -8.32 5.42 4.30
N LYS A 114 -8.98 5.43 3.13
CA LYS A 114 -10.37 4.96 2.98
C LYS A 114 -10.56 3.51 3.42
N GLY A 115 -9.64 2.62 3.03
CA GLY A 115 -9.67 1.21 3.44
C GLY A 115 -9.51 1.04 4.96
N LYS A 116 -8.62 1.80 5.60
CA LYS A 116 -8.43 1.76 7.05
C LYS A 116 -9.66 2.23 7.82
N VAL A 117 -10.36 3.24 7.32
CA VAL A 117 -11.62 3.72 7.94
C VAL A 117 -12.70 2.63 7.87
N LEU A 118 -12.90 2.03 6.70
CA LEU A 118 -13.85 0.92 6.54
C LEU A 118 -13.52 -0.27 7.44
N GLN A 119 -12.25 -0.62 7.56
CA GLN A 119 -11.82 -1.70 8.43
C GLN A 119 -12.12 -1.39 9.89
N LYS A 120 -11.83 -0.18 10.37
CA LYS A 120 -12.18 0.24 11.74
C LYS A 120 -13.69 0.17 12.00
N GLU A 121 -14.52 0.56 11.04
CA GLU A 121 -15.98 0.45 11.17
C GLU A 121 -16.43 -1.01 11.24
N GLN A 122 -15.80 -1.90 10.47
CA GLN A 122 -16.06 -3.34 10.54
C GLN A 122 -15.65 -3.91 11.89
N ASP A 123 -14.45 -3.60 12.35
CA ASP A 123 -13.93 -4.05 13.64
C ASP A 123 -14.84 -3.57 14.79
N LEU A 124 -15.30 -2.32 14.75
CA LEU A 124 -16.26 -1.79 15.73
C LEU A 124 -17.60 -2.53 15.72
N LYS A 125 -18.13 -2.84 14.53
CA LYS A 125 -19.36 -3.63 14.40
C LYS A 125 -19.19 -5.06 14.92
N GLU A 126 -18.04 -5.69 14.67
CA GLU A 126 -17.72 -7.00 15.22
C GLU A 126 -17.64 -6.96 16.74
N VAL A 127 -16.93 -5.99 17.31
CA VAL A 127 -16.86 -5.82 18.77
C VAL A 127 -18.24 -5.57 19.37
N GLN A 128 -19.10 -4.77 18.75
CA GLN A 128 -20.46 -4.54 19.22
C GLN A 128 -21.33 -5.79 19.18
N ARG A 129 -21.21 -6.60 18.12
CA ARG A 129 -21.94 -7.86 17.99
C ARG A 129 -21.50 -8.88 19.05
N ASP A 130 -20.21 -8.96 19.30
CA ASP A 130 -19.60 -9.94 20.19
C ASP A 130 -19.36 -9.36 21.61
N LEU A 131 -20.03 -8.25 21.95
CA LEU A 131 -19.91 -7.54 23.24
C LEU A 131 -20.29 -8.43 24.43
N CYS A 132 -21.20 -9.38 24.24
CA CYS A 132 -21.58 -10.34 25.26
C CYS A 132 -20.41 -11.27 25.66
N LEU A 133 -19.55 -11.66 24.71
CA LEU A 133 -18.36 -12.45 25.00
C LEU A 133 -17.30 -11.65 25.77
N ILE A 134 -17.13 -10.39 25.41
CA ILE A 134 -16.17 -9.47 26.07
C ILE A 134 -16.64 -9.15 27.49
N ARG A 135 -17.96 -8.92 27.70
CA ARG A 135 -18.54 -8.67 29.02
C ARG A 135 -18.45 -9.86 29.94
N SER A 136 -18.57 -11.09 29.46
CA SER A 136 -18.42 -12.29 30.28
C SER A 136 -17.00 -12.41 30.86
N ILE A 137 -15.98 -12.07 30.08
CA ILE A 137 -14.57 -12.07 30.52
C ILE A 137 -14.31 -10.93 31.51
N ALA A 138 -14.83 -9.73 31.26
CA ALA A 138 -14.69 -8.59 32.15
C ALA A 138 -15.48 -8.75 33.46
N ALA A 139 -16.63 -9.45 33.44
CA ALA A 139 -17.38 -9.78 34.64
C ALA A 139 -16.62 -10.75 35.57
N THR A 140 -15.93 -11.75 34.98
CA THR A 140 -15.08 -12.69 35.74
C THR A 140 -13.85 -12.01 36.35
N SER A 141 -13.28 -10.98 35.72
CA SER A 141 -12.17 -10.22 36.29
C SER A 141 -12.63 -9.30 37.44
N LYS A 142 -13.80 -8.65 37.32
CA LYS A 142 -14.38 -7.80 38.38
C LYS A 142 -14.88 -8.61 39.59
N THR A 143 -15.34 -9.85 39.39
CA THR A 143 -15.69 -10.72 40.50
C THR A 143 -14.45 -11.24 41.26
N LYS A 144 -13.33 -11.44 40.57
CA LYS A 144 -12.07 -11.80 41.23
C LYS A 144 -11.50 -10.64 42.09
N THR A 145 -11.47 -9.41 41.53
CA THR A 145 -11.04 -8.22 42.28
C THR A 145 -11.94 -7.93 43.46
N LYS A 146 -13.28 -8.02 43.36
CA LYS A 146 -14.19 -7.88 44.50
C LYS A 146 -14.05 -8.98 45.53
N GLN A 147 -13.72 -10.21 45.15
CA GLN A 147 -13.44 -11.29 46.11
C GLN A 147 -12.10 -11.14 46.82
N GLU A 148 -11.12 -10.51 46.16
CA GLU A 148 -9.84 -10.18 46.76
C GLU A 148 -9.96 -8.98 47.73
N GLU A 149 -10.74 -7.94 47.35
CA GLU A 149 -11.04 -6.81 48.24
C GLU A 149 -11.84 -7.21 49.46
N MET A 150 -12.88 -8.07 49.33
CA MET A 150 -13.60 -8.62 50.50
C MET A 150 -12.75 -9.51 51.40
N LYS A 151 -11.75 -10.24 50.87
CA LYS A 151 -10.83 -11.03 51.66
C LYS A 151 -9.82 -10.16 52.42
N THR A 152 -9.41 -9.04 51.86
CA THR A 152 -8.54 -8.08 52.56
C THR A 152 -9.28 -7.35 53.67
N GLU A 153 -10.54 -6.92 53.44
CA GLU A 153 -11.39 -6.31 54.47
C GLU A 153 -11.69 -7.25 55.65
N THR A 154 -11.96 -8.54 55.40
CA THR A 154 -12.20 -9.53 56.46
C THR A 154 -10.92 -9.90 57.25
N MET A 155 -9.73 -9.73 56.65
CA MET A 155 -8.47 -9.92 57.37
C MET A 155 -8.06 -8.71 58.21
N GLU A 156 -8.55 -7.51 57.92
CA GLU A 156 -8.31 -6.30 58.72
C GLU A 156 -9.25 -6.21 59.94
N GLU A 157 -10.47 -6.79 59.88
CA GLU A 157 -11.40 -6.85 61.02
C GLU A 157 -11.07 -7.92 62.06
N ASP A 158 -10.25 -8.92 61.75
CA ASP A 158 -9.82 -9.99 62.68
C ASP A 158 -8.52 -9.68 63.46
N GLN A 159 -8.05 -8.43 63.49
CA GLN A 159 -6.98 -8.06 64.42
C GLN A 159 -7.57 -7.74 65.79
N PRO A 160 -7.35 -8.55 66.83
CA PRO A 160 -7.87 -8.29 68.16
C PRO A 160 -7.18 -7.08 68.78
N GLU A 161 -8.01 -6.12 69.26
CA GLU A 161 -7.62 -5.14 70.29
C GLU A 161 -6.98 -5.84 71.49
N LYS A 162 -5.66 -6.00 71.48
CA LYS A 162 -4.84 -6.26 72.68
C LYS A 162 -3.68 -5.29 72.57
N LEU A 163 -3.79 -4.28 73.40
CA LEU A 163 -2.70 -3.57 74.03
C LEU A 163 -3.12 -2.13 74.45
N ILE A 164 -4.07 -2.02 75.33
CA ILE A 164 -4.14 -0.85 76.25
C ILE A 164 -4.62 -1.39 77.62
N GLU A 165 -3.73 -1.99 78.37
CA GLU A 165 -3.73 -2.04 79.86
C GLU A 165 -2.32 -2.42 80.25
N GLU A 166 -1.51 -1.42 80.58
CA GLU A 166 -0.53 -1.42 81.63
C GLU A 166 0.26 -0.08 81.62
N ASN A 167 -0.07 0.69 82.61
CA ASN A 167 0.60 1.79 83.29
C ASN A 167 -0.12 3.12 83.26
#